data_b572147c22a2d04f4d8467c64859d763
#
_entry.id   b572147c22a2d04f4d8467c64859d763
#
_cell.length_a   1.000
_cell.length_b   1.000
_cell.length_c   1.000
_cell.angle_alpha   90.00
_cell.angle_beta   90.00
_cell.angle_gamma   90.00
#
_symmetry.space_group_name_H-M   'P 1'
#
loop_
_entity.id
_entity.type
_entity.pdbx_description
1 polymer ?
#
loop_
_entity_poly.entity_id
_entity_poly.type
_entity_poly.pdbx_seq_one_letter_code
_entity_poly.pdbx_strand_id
1 'polypeptide(L)'
;MKTKLILATLAFVASSGFSQTQSSGIDLFNLDTSVKPGDNFYQYAAGGWLKTHPLDAEHSDNGAFTDLYELNQKRIQEIIMQYASKPQTQGTLGQKIGSLYNLMMDSVRLNREGWKPIK
;
A
#
# COMPACT_ATOMS: atom_id res chain seq x y z
N MET A 1 -20.43 -4.95 51.37
CA MET A 1 -19.80 -3.72 50.85
C MET A 1 -18.36 -3.91 50.36
N LYS A 2 -17.74 -5.07 50.48
CA LYS A 2 -16.33 -5.30 50.08
C LYS A 2 -16.12 -5.71 48.60
N THR A 3 -17.15 -6.20 47.91
CA THR A 3 -17.08 -6.69 46.53
C THR A 3 -17.21 -5.55 45.45
N LYS A 4 -17.74 -4.39 45.81
CA LYS A 4 -17.86 -3.29 44.87
C LYS A 4 -16.59 -2.48 44.71
N LEU A 5 -15.64 -2.60 45.64
CA LEU A 5 -14.36 -1.87 45.56
C LEU A 5 -13.34 -2.53 44.64
N ILE A 6 -13.46 -3.85 44.42
CA ILE A 6 -12.53 -4.64 43.59
C ILE A 6 -12.82 -4.42 42.08
N LEU A 7 -14.08 -4.16 41.71
CA LEU A 7 -14.43 -3.88 40.30
C LEU A 7 -13.96 -2.49 39.81
N ALA A 8 -13.84 -1.52 40.73
CA ALA A 8 -13.39 -0.17 40.36
C ALA A 8 -11.87 -0.09 40.11
N THR A 9 -11.09 -0.96 40.73
CA THR A 9 -9.62 -1.00 40.52
C THR A 9 -9.22 -1.73 39.24
N LEU A 10 -10.02 -2.63 38.71
CA LEU A 10 -9.73 -3.35 37.45
C LEU A 10 -10.00 -2.49 36.21
N ALA A 11 -10.87 -1.49 36.31
CA ALA A 11 -11.19 -0.59 35.19
C ALA A 11 -10.11 0.49 34.93
N PHE A 12 -9.21 0.73 35.87
CA PHE A 12 -8.20 1.78 35.76
C PHE A 12 -6.90 1.30 35.10
N VAL A 13 -6.67 0.00 34.96
CA VAL A 13 -5.46 -0.58 34.34
C VAL A 13 -5.57 -0.72 32.83
N ALA A 14 -6.78 -0.61 32.26
CA ALA A 14 -7.01 -0.76 30.82
C ALA A 14 -6.75 0.52 29.99
N SER A 15 -6.37 1.62 30.61
CA SER A 15 -6.06 2.89 29.93
C SER A 15 -4.56 3.19 29.83
N SER A 16 -3.69 2.18 29.99
CA SER A 16 -2.28 2.33 29.63
C SER A 16 -2.21 2.45 28.13
N GLY A 17 -2.23 3.70 27.66
CA GLY A 17 -2.26 4.06 26.27
C GLY A 17 -1.18 3.34 25.48
N PHE A 18 -1.56 2.79 24.34
CA PHE A 18 -0.63 2.50 23.27
C PHE A 18 0.03 3.83 22.88
N SER A 19 1.15 4.14 23.51
CA SER A 19 2.03 5.21 23.04
C SER A 19 2.53 4.75 21.67
N GLN A 20 1.94 5.27 20.61
CA GLN A 20 2.53 5.15 19.30
C GLN A 20 3.89 5.85 19.38
N THR A 21 4.96 5.07 19.31
CA THR A 21 6.30 5.60 19.08
C THR A 21 6.23 6.36 17.76
N GLN A 22 6.15 7.69 17.83
CA GLN A 22 6.30 8.54 16.65
C GLN A 22 7.71 8.28 16.10
N SER A 23 7.77 7.60 14.97
CA SER A 23 9.02 7.51 14.22
C SER A 23 9.38 8.92 13.75
N SER A 24 10.67 9.25 13.72
CA SER A 24 11.16 10.58 13.27
C SER A 24 10.79 10.90 11.82
N GLY A 25 10.21 9.97 11.08
CA GLY A 25 9.96 10.09 9.63
C GLY A 25 11.22 9.95 8.79
N ILE A 26 12.38 9.81 9.42
CA ILE A 26 13.66 9.58 8.74
C ILE A 26 14.02 8.10 8.89
N ASP A 27 14.15 7.41 7.78
CA ASP A 27 14.65 6.04 7.75
C ASP A 27 16.18 6.04 7.72
N LEU A 28 16.77 5.64 8.84
CA LEU A 28 18.22 5.62 8.99
C LEU A 28 18.92 4.58 8.10
N PHE A 29 18.19 3.57 7.61
CA PHE A 29 18.72 2.59 6.66
C PHE A 29 19.04 3.21 5.29
N ASN A 30 18.45 4.35 4.98
CA ASN A 30 18.72 5.07 3.74
C ASN A 30 20.06 5.81 3.75
N LEU A 31 20.67 5.98 4.94
CA LEU A 31 21.96 6.66 5.08
C LEU A 31 23.13 5.75 4.70
N ASP A 32 24.13 6.32 4.03
CA ASP A 32 25.44 5.70 3.84
C ASP A 32 26.46 6.36 4.78
N THR A 33 26.61 5.80 5.97
CA THR A 33 27.51 6.34 7.00
C THR A 33 29.00 6.14 6.69
N SER A 34 29.35 5.44 5.62
CA SER A 34 30.74 5.32 5.15
C SER A 34 31.23 6.60 4.48
N VAL A 35 30.30 7.49 4.09
CA VAL A 35 30.59 8.78 3.45
C VAL A 35 30.38 9.90 4.45
N LYS A 36 31.29 10.88 4.49
CA LYS A 36 31.09 12.07 5.33
C LYS A 36 30.10 13.02 4.68
N PRO A 37 29.12 13.57 5.43
CA PRO A 37 28.10 14.47 4.87
C PRO A 37 28.69 15.75 4.26
N GLY A 38 29.87 16.20 4.74
CA GLY A 38 30.59 17.36 4.18
C GLY A 38 31.28 17.07 2.86
N ASP A 39 31.57 15.81 2.54
CA ASP A 39 32.27 15.44 1.30
C ASP A 39 31.27 15.16 0.18
N ASN A 40 30.19 14.41 0.47
CA ASN A 40 29.11 14.10 -0.46
C ASN A 40 27.80 13.88 0.29
N PHE A 41 27.04 14.95 0.48
CA PHE A 41 25.78 14.88 1.22
C PHE A 41 24.74 13.99 0.55
N TYR A 42 24.64 14.00 -0.77
CA TYR A 42 23.71 13.15 -1.50
C TYR A 42 23.97 11.66 -1.23
N GLN A 43 25.23 11.25 -1.39
CA GLN A 43 25.62 9.86 -1.13
C GLN A 43 25.44 9.49 0.35
N TYR A 44 25.75 10.40 1.28
CA TYR A 44 25.51 10.19 2.70
C TYR A 44 24.01 9.99 3.00
N ALA A 45 23.15 10.86 2.47
CA ALA A 45 21.74 10.87 2.81
C ALA A 45 20.92 9.77 2.11
N ALA A 46 21.30 9.36 0.90
CA ALA A 46 20.54 8.45 0.06
C ALA A 46 21.29 7.18 -0.35
N GLY A 47 22.56 7.04 0.00
CA GLY A 47 23.40 5.95 -0.50
C GLY A 47 22.95 4.55 -0.05
N GLY A 48 22.35 4.43 1.12
CA GLY A 48 21.73 3.18 1.58
C GLY A 48 20.53 2.80 0.73
N TRP A 49 19.65 3.77 0.47
CA TRP A 49 18.49 3.59 -0.40
C TRP A 49 18.89 3.22 -1.84
N LEU A 50 19.85 3.94 -2.42
CA LEU A 50 20.34 3.68 -3.79
C LEU A 50 20.89 2.26 -3.97
N LYS A 51 21.50 1.68 -2.94
CA LYS A 51 22.00 0.29 -2.97
C LYS A 51 20.88 -0.75 -3.06
N THR A 52 19.73 -0.45 -2.48
CA THR A 52 18.58 -1.36 -2.44
C THR A 52 17.56 -1.12 -3.56
N HIS A 53 17.64 0.04 -4.24
CA HIS A 53 16.75 0.46 -5.32
C HIS A 53 17.54 0.78 -6.59
N PRO A 54 18.19 -0.23 -7.21
CA PRO A 54 18.88 0.00 -8.49
C PRO A 54 17.86 0.40 -9.56
N LEU A 55 18.27 1.26 -10.48
CA LEU A 55 17.46 1.60 -11.65
C LEU A 55 17.29 0.33 -12.51
N ASP A 56 16.05 -0.03 -12.78
CA ASP A 56 15.73 -1.14 -13.67
C ASP A 56 15.62 -0.69 -15.14
N ALA A 57 15.45 -1.67 -16.05
CA ALA A 57 15.39 -1.40 -17.48
C ALA A 57 14.03 -0.79 -17.94
N GLU A 58 13.00 -0.82 -17.07
CA GLU A 58 11.66 -0.35 -17.40
C GLU A 58 11.47 1.14 -17.06
N HIS A 59 12.34 1.68 -16.18
CA HIS A 59 12.23 3.04 -15.68
C HIS A 59 13.42 3.91 -16.11
N SER A 60 13.14 5.17 -16.42
CA SER A 60 14.15 6.19 -16.72
C SER A 60 14.76 6.81 -15.47
N ASP A 61 14.06 6.68 -14.34
CA ASP A 61 14.46 7.20 -13.03
C ASP A 61 13.93 6.28 -11.93
N ASN A 62 14.48 6.43 -10.73
CA ASN A 62 13.96 5.83 -9.52
C ASN A 62 13.91 6.89 -8.41
N GLY A 63 13.02 6.67 -7.44
CA GLY A 63 12.86 7.56 -6.31
C GLY A 63 11.60 7.28 -5.53
N ALA A 64 11.44 7.94 -4.39
CA ALA A 64 10.30 7.75 -3.50
C ALA A 64 8.93 7.96 -4.20
N PHE A 65 8.87 8.81 -5.22
CA PHE A 65 7.63 9.03 -5.99
C PHE A 65 7.33 7.85 -6.93
N THR A 66 8.35 7.27 -7.55
CA THR A 66 8.21 6.06 -8.38
C THR A 66 7.75 4.89 -7.52
N ASP A 67 8.41 4.65 -6.39
CA ASP A 67 8.02 3.61 -5.42
C ASP A 67 6.57 3.79 -4.94
N LEU A 68 6.17 5.03 -4.64
CA LEU A 68 4.80 5.35 -4.22
C LEU A 68 3.78 5.10 -5.33
N TYR A 69 4.13 5.44 -6.57
CA TYR A 69 3.29 5.19 -7.74
C TYR A 69 3.05 3.68 -7.92
N GLU A 70 4.12 2.89 -7.92
CA GLU A 70 4.03 1.42 -8.06
C GLU A 70 3.24 0.78 -6.92
N LEU A 71 3.49 1.22 -5.68
CA LEU A 71 2.73 0.77 -4.53
C LEU A 71 1.24 1.07 -4.67
N ASN A 72 0.88 2.24 -5.18
CA ASN A 72 -0.51 2.61 -5.42
C ASN A 72 -1.14 1.77 -6.53
N GLN A 73 -0.43 1.52 -7.63
CA GLN A 73 -0.90 0.62 -8.70
C GLN A 73 -1.18 -0.77 -8.16
N LYS A 74 -0.26 -1.32 -7.38
CA LYS A 74 -0.42 -2.63 -6.76
C LYS A 74 -1.63 -2.67 -5.82
N ARG A 75 -1.82 -1.65 -4.98
CA ARG A 75 -2.97 -1.57 -4.07
C ARG A 75 -4.30 -1.47 -4.82
N ILE A 76 -4.36 -0.68 -5.89
CA ILE A 76 -5.56 -0.58 -6.75
C ILE A 76 -5.86 -1.94 -7.40
N GLN A 77 -4.85 -2.62 -7.92
CA GLN A 77 -4.99 -3.96 -8.47
C GLN A 77 -5.52 -4.95 -7.44
N GLU A 78 -4.98 -4.95 -6.23
CA GLU A 78 -5.44 -5.80 -5.12
C GLU A 78 -6.91 -5.56 -4.78
N ILE A 79 -7.34 -4.30 -4.71
CA ILE A 79 -8.74 -3.91 -4.46
C ILE A 79 -9.65 -4.42 -5.58
N ILE A 80 -9.27 -4.21 -6.84
CA ILE A 80 -10.04 -4.67 -8.00
C ILE A 80 -10.17 -6.20 -7.97
N MET A 81 -9.07 -6.90 -7.76
CA MET A 81 -9.05 -8.37 -7.70
C MET A 81 -9.86 -8.91 -6.53
N GLN A 82 -9.86 -8.23 -5.38
CA GLN A 82 -10.70 -8.58 -4.24
C GLN A 82 -12.19 -8.55 -4.58
N TYR A 83 -12.64 -7.51 -5.29
CA TYR A 83 -14.04 -7.39 -5.72
C TYR A 83 -14.39 -8.32 -6.89
N ALA A 84 -13.45 -8.59 -7.79
CA ALA A 84 -13.67 -9.45 -8.94
C ALA A 84 -13.71 -10.95 -8.59
N SER A 85 -12.96 -11.37 -7.56
CA SER A 85 -12.82 -12.78 -7.18
C SER A 85 -13.91 -13.33 -6.28
N LYS A 86 -14.78 -12.46 -5.71
CA LYS A 86 -15.81 -12.86 -4.74
C LYS A 86 -17.18 -12.34 -5.16
N PRO A 87 -18.27 -13.09 -4.87
CA PRO A 87 -19.63 -12.59 -5.04
C PRO A 87 -19.82 -11.30 -4.23
N GLN A 88 -20.42 -10.30 -4.86
CA GLN A 88 -20.70 -8.99 -4.26
C GLN A 88 -22.22 -8.77 -4.19
N THR A 89 -22.65 -8.02 -3.18
CA THR A 89 -24.06 -7.62 -3.06
C THR A 89 -24.44 -6.72 -4.23
N GLN A 90 -25.56 -7.03 -4.87
CA GLN A 90 -26.07 -6.29 -6.02
C GLN A 90 -26.28 -4.80 -5.70
N GLY A 91 -25.89 -3.93 -6.63
CA GLY A 91 -26.01 -2.48 -6.52
C GLY A 91 -24.90 -1.79 -5.73
N THR A 92 -24.00 -2.55 -5.08
CA THR A 92 -22.84 -1.98 -4.36
C THR A 92 -21.72 -1.53 -5.30
N LEU A 93 -20.86 -0.64 -4.81
CA LEU A 93 -19.66 -0.22 -5.53
C LEU A 93 -18.75 -1.42 -5.84
N GLY A 94 -18.58 -2.33 -4.88
CA GLY A 94 -17.78 -3.55 -5.07
C GLY A 94 -18.30 -4.42 -6.21
N GLN A 95 -19.62 -4.57 -6.33
CA GLN A 95 -20.24 -5.31 -7.43
C GLN A 95 -19.97 -4.63 -8.79
N LYS A 96 -20.06 -3.31 -8.85
CA LYS A 96 -19.79 -2.56 -10.10
C LYS A 96 -18.35 -2.70 -10.55
N ILE A 97 -17.39 -2.56 -9.63
CA ILE A 97 -15.95 -2.71 -9.90
C ILE A 97 -15.63 -4.13 -10.36
N GLY A 98 -16.06 -5.14 -9.60
CA GLY A 98 -15.80 -6.54 -9.91
C GLY A 98 -16.44 -6.97 -11.23
N SER A 99 -17.68 -6.57 -11.48
CA SER A 99 -18.37 -6.87 -12.74
C SER A 99 -17.72 -6.21 -13.94
N LEU A 100 -17.31 -4.94 -13.82
CA LEU A 100 -16.62 -4.24 -14.90
C LEU A 100 -15.29 -4.93 -15.24
N TYR A 101 -14.49 -5.26 -14.22
CA TYR A 101 -13.23 -5.97 -14.43
C TYR A 101 -13.43 -7.31 -15.12
N ASN A 102 -14.35 -8.15 -14.61
CA ASN A 102 -14.62 -9.46 -15.18
C ASN A 102 -15.15 -9.34 -16.62
N LEU A 103 -15.98 -8.33 -16.90
CA LEU A 103 -16.49 -8.06 -18.25
C LEU A 103 -15.37 -7.69 -19.23
N MET A 104 -14.42 -6.86 -18.78
CA MET A 104 -13.28 -6.42 -19.62
C MET A 104 -12.25 -7.53 -19.83
N MET A 105 -12.10 -8.45 -18.87
CA MET A 105 -11.14 -9.56 -18.93
C MET A 105 -11.70 -10.81 -19.58
N ASP A 106 -12.99 -10.84 -19.93
CA ASP A 106 -13.62 -11.96 -20.64
C ASP A 106 -13.26 -11.94 -22.13
N SER A 107 -12.03 -12.39 -22.42
CA SER A 107 -11.50 -12.45 -23.78
C SER A 107 -12.30 -13.40 -24.69
N VAL A 108 -12.92 -14.45 -24.14
CA VAL A 108 -13.74 -15.38 -24.90
C VAL A 108 -14.98 -14.68 -25.42
N ARG A 109 -15.68 -13.94 -24.54
CA ARG A 109 -16.86 -13.15 -24.93
C ARG A 109 -16.47 -12.04 -25.91
N LEU A 110 -15.42 -11.28 -25.61
CA LEU A 110 -14.95 -10.17 -26.45
C LEU A 110 -14.60 -10.66 -27.87
N ASN A 111 -13.89 -11.79 -28.00
CA ASN A 111 -13.56 -12.36 -29.29
C ASN A 111 -14.80 -12.86 -30.06
N ARG A 112 -15.79 -13.43 -29.34
CA ARG A 112 -17.05 -13.90 -29.94
C ARG A 112 -17.95 -12.76 -30.42
N GLU A 113 -18.08 -11.72 -29.61
CA GLU A 113 -18.96 -10.58 -29.90
C GLU A 113 -18.32 -9.59 -30.87
N GLY A 114 -16.98 -9.42 -30.80
CA GLY A 114 -16.26 -8.47 -31.62
C GLY A 114 -16.82 -7.07 -31.52
N TRP A 115 -17.15 -6.46 -32.66
CA TRP A 115 -17.66 -5.11 -32.74
C TRP A 115 -19.21 -5.00 -32.75
N LYS A 116 -19.94 -6.10 -32.59
CA LYS A 116 -21.42 -6.12 -32.59
C LYS A 116 -22.06 -5.18 -31.57
N PRO A 117 -21.50 -4.99 -30.35
CA PRO A 117 -22.10 -4.06 -29.37
C PRO A 117 -22.01 -2.57 -29.72
N ILE A 118 -21.23 -2.22 -30.75
CA ILE A 118 -20.98 -0.82 -31.17
C ILE A 118 -21.96 -0.42 -32.30
N LYS A 119 -22.72 -1.37 -32.84
CA LYS A 119 -23.82 -1.14 -33.79
C LYS A 119 -25.09 -0.81 -33.05
#